data_cd65743ee7f6e6e5e2d7453a2ee61bc7
#
_entry.id   cd65743ee7f6e6e5e2d7453a2ee61bc7
#
_cell.length_a   1.000
_cell.length_b   1.000
_cell.length_c   1.000
_cell.angle_alpha   90.00
_cell.angle_beta   90.00
_cell.angle_gamma   90.00
#
_symmetry.space_group_name_H-M   'P 1'
#
loop_
_entity.id
_entity.type
_entity.pdbx_description
1 polymer ?
#
loop_
_entity_poly.entity_id
_entity_poly.type
_entity_poly.pdbx_seq_one_letter_code
_entity_poly.pdbx_strand_id
1 'polypeptide(L)'
;MNISNLKSRFPVFKKNPNLVFLDTAASALKVDEMIEATNNCYTNEYANIHRGNYELSSKLTKKFEDARKKVADYLNTSENNIIFVKSATEGINLIASCMSKRFLEDDDEIILSYLEHHANLIPWHLIEKKIKIIPLGLNENSEINYDELNDKINSKTNLIKIGRAHV
;
A
#
# COMPACT_ATOMS: atom_id res chain seq x y z
N MET A 1 -19.26 14.41 -10.72
CA MET A 1 -19.79 13.11 -10.27
C MET A 1 -20.89 13.36 -9.24
N ASN A 2 -22.10 12.85 -9.45
CA ASN A 2 -23.19 13.08 -8.49
C ASN A 2 -23.02 12.12 -7.30
N ILE A 3 -22.64 12.64 -6.14
CA ILE A 3 -22.33 11.88 -4.92
C ILE A 3 -23.52 11.03 -4.45
N SER A 4 -24.76 11.48 -4.73
CA SER A 4 -25.97 10.73 -4.34
C SER A 4 -26.07 9.33 -5.00
N ASN A 5 -25.45 9.14 -6.17
CA ASN A 5 -25.45 7.86 -6.87
C ASN A 5 -24.28 6.94 -6.47
N LEU A 6 -23.30 7.46 -5.74
CA LEU A 6 -22.12 6.68 -5.37
C LEU A 6 -22.47 5.55 -4.38
N LYS A 7 -23.31 5.86 -3.39
CA LYS A 7 -23.73 4.90 -2.36
C LYS A 7 -24.43 3.66 -2.96
N SER A 8 -25.17 3.83 -4.05
CA SER A 8 -25.89 2.72 -4.70
C SER A 8 -25.00 1.68 -5.37
N ARG A 9 -23.72 2.01 -5.62
CA ARG A 9 -22.74 1.05 -6.19
C ARG A 9 -22.21 0.04 -5.18
N PHE A 10 -22.50 0.22 -3.90
CA PHE A 10 -22.05 -0.68 -2.85
C PHE A 10 -23.22 -1.55 -2.38
N PRO A 11 -23.17 -2.88 -2.61
CA PRO A 11 -24.31 -3.77 -2.31
C PRO A 11 -24.65 -3.83 -0.82
N VAL A 12 -23.69 -3.57 0.06
CA VAL A 12 -23.93 -3.51 1.51
C VAL A 12 -24.98 -2.48 1.91
N PHE A 13 -25.03 -1.33 1.22
CA PHE A 13 -26.04 -0.29 1.51
C PHE A 13 -27.42 -0.62 0.92
N LYS A 14 -27.48 -1.44 -0.15
CA LYS A 14 -28.76 -1.93 -0.66
C LYS A 14 -29.46 -2.84 0.36
N LYS A 15 -28.68 -3.64 1.11
CA LYS A 15 -29.17 -4.52 2.16
C LYS A 15 -29.36 -3.82 3.51
N ASN A 16 -28.64 -2.73 3.74
CA ASN A 16 -28.61 -1.98 4.99
C ASN A 16 -28.79 -0.48 4.71
N PRO A 17 -29.98 0.00 4.34
CA PRO A 17 -30.18 1.37 3.86
C PRO A 17 -29.86 2.46 4.89
N ASN A 18 -29.97 2.13 6.18
CA ASN A 18 -29.68 3.05 7.30
C ASN A 18 -28.22 2.97 7.79
N LEU A 19 -27.38 2.13 7.17
CA LEU A 19 -25.99 2.01 7.58
C LEU A 19 -25.22 3.30 7.31
N VAL A 20 -24.52 3.78 8.34
CA VAL A 20 -23.48 4.79 8.25
C VAL A 20 -22.15 4.05 8.46
N PHE A 21 -21.33 3.98 7.41
CA PHE A 21 -20.03 3.28 7.45
C PHE A 21 -18.90 4.29 7.48
N LEU A 22 -18.17 4.35 8.59
CA LEU A 22 -17.06 5.28 8.84
C LEU A 22 -15.71 4.59 9.03
N ASP A 23 -15.65 3.28 8.74
CA ASP A 23 -14.46 2.44 8.99
C ASP A 23 -13.68 2.09 7.70
N THR A 24 -13.75 2.96 6.69
CA THR A 24 -13.04 2.75 5.41
C THR A 24 -11.52 2.67 5.57
N ALA A 25 -10.97 3.35 6.59
CA ALA A 25 -9.54 3.30 6.88
C ALA A 25 -9.06 1.88 7.25
N ALA A 26 -9.89 1.12 7.98
CA ALA A 26 -9.58 -0.27 8.32
C ALA A 26 -9.90 -1.23 7.16
N SER A 27 -11.04 -1.05 6.49
CA SER A 27 -11.44 -1.91 5.37
C SER A 27 -12.41 -1.19 4.43
N ALA A 28 -12.00 -0.92 3.21
CA ALA A 28 -12.86 -0.32 2.20
C ALA A 28 -13.98 -1.28 1.77
N LEU A 29 -15.20 -0.76 1.67
CA LEU A 29 -16.34 -1.48 1.10
C LEU A 29 -16.08 -1.82 -0.37
N LYS A 30 -16.70 -2.90 -0.84
CA LYS A 30 -16.55 -3.39 -2.21
C LYS A 30 -17.71 -2.91 -3.07
N VAL A 31 -17.41 -2.37 -4.24
CA VAL A 31 -18.40 -1.98 -5.26
C VAL A 31 -18.90 -3.21 -6.03
N ASP A 32 -20.10 -3.13 -6.59
CA ASP A 32 -20.69 -4.22 -7.39
C ASP A 32 -19.75 -4.69 -8.49
N GLU A 33 -19.14 -3.77 -9.23
CA GLU A 33 -18.27 -4.09 -10.36
C GLU A 33 -17.03 -4.91 -9.95
N MET A 34 -16.47 -4.66 -8.75
CA MET A 34 -15.34 -5.43 -8.22
C MET A 34 -15.77 -6.85 -7.86
N ILE A 35 -16.96 -7.00 -7.25
CA ILE A 35 -17.52 -8.31 -6.86
C ILE A 35 -17.82 -9.13 -8.12
N GLU A 36 -18.46 -8.52 -9.12
CA GLU A 36 -18.79 -9.15 -10.39
C GLU A 36 -17.54 -9.59 -11.17
N ALA A 37 -16.52 -8.71 -11.25
CA ALA A 37 -15.25 -9.04 -11.91
C ALA A 37 -14.53 -10.20 -11.22
N THR A 38 -14.53 -10.21 -9.87
CA THR A 38 -13.92 -11.32 -9.10
C THR A 38 -14.66 -12.63 -9.33
N ASN A 39 -15.99 -12.60 -9.31
CA ASN A 39 -16.82 -13.76 -9.55
C ASN A 39 -16.64 -14.30 -10.97
N ASN A 40 -16.65 -13.42 -11.97
CA ASN A 40 -16.40 -13.78 -13.36
C ASN A 40 -15.00 -14.39 -13.55
N CYS A 41 -13.99 -13.84 -12.91
CA CYS A 41 -12.64 -14.39 -12.97
C CYS A 41 -12.61 -15.84 -12.48
N TYR A 42 -13.20 -16.13 -11.32
CA TYR A 42 -13.20 -17.48 -10.77
C TYR A 42 -14.09 -18.46 -11.53
N THR A 43 -15.21 -18.01 -12.07
CA THR A 43 -16.16 -18.90 -12.75
C THR A 43 -15.81 -19.19 -14.20
N ASN A 44 -15.21 -18.22 -14.91
CA ASN A 44 -15.08 -18.29 -16.37
C ASN A 44 -13.64 -18.15 -16.88
N GLU A 45 -12.73 -17.55 -16.11
CA GLU A 45 -11.44 -17.10 -16.64
C GLU A 45 -10.23 -17.58 -15.82
N TYR A 46 -10.45 -18.33 -14.76
CA TYR A 46 -9.37 -18.72 -13.84
C TYR A 46 -8.35 -19.62 -14.51
N ALA A 47 -7.11 -19.14 -14.51
CA ALA A 47 -5.98 -19.85 -15.11
C ALA A 47 -4.67 -19.42 -14.42
N ASN A 48 -3.60 -20.19 -14.60
CA ASN A 48 -2.26 -19.77 -14.24
C ASN A 48 -1.80 -18.64 -15.19
N ILE A 49 -1.35 -17.53 -14.65
CA ILE A 49 -0.78 -16.42 -15.44
C ILE A 49 0.70 -16.62 -15.72
N HIS A 50 1.22 -16.03 -16.82
CA HIS A 50 2.62 -15.99 -17.29
C HIS A 50 3.21 -17.31 -17.79
N ARG A 51 2.80 -18.46 -17.28
CA ARG A 51 3.46 -19.75 -17.58
C ARG A 51 2.55 -20.78 -18.25
N GLY A 52 1.29 -20.48 -18.46
CA GLY A 52 0.37 -21.39 -19.13
C GLY A 52 0.50 -21.27 -20.65
N ASN A 53 0.58 -22.42 -21.34
CA ASN A 53 0.68 -22.49 -22.79
C ASN A 53 -0.69 -22.84 -23.43
N TYR A 54 -1.77 -22.17 -23.01
CA TYR A 54 -3.11 -22.35 -23.52
C TYR A 54 -3.88 -21.02 -23.51
N GLU A 55 -4.94 -20.95 -24.32
CA GLU A 55 -5.64 -19.69 -24.62
C GLU A 55 -6.15 -18.96 -23.38
N LEU A 56 -6.75 -19.67 -22.41
CA LEU A 56 -7.29 -19.07 -21.19
C LEU A 56 -6.19 -18.39 -20.35
N SER A 57 -5.03 -19.06 -20.22
CA SER A 57 -3.86 -18.50 -19.53
C SER A 57 -3.35 -17.23 -20.22
N SER A 58 -3.26 -17.24 -21.53
CA SER A 58 -2.81 -16.07 -22.31
C SER A 58 -3.77 -14.89 -22.14
N LYS A 59 -5.07 -15.14 -22.19
CA LYS A 59 -6.10 -14.12 -21.98
C LYS A 59 -6.04 -13.52 -20.56
N LEU A 60 -5.91 -14.37 -19.55
CA LEU A 60 -5.84 -13.88 -18.17
C LEU A 60 -4.53 -13.16 -17.88
N THR A 61 -3.41 -13.63 -18.44
CA THR A 61 -2.12 -12.93 -18.37
C THR A 61 -2.25 -11.51 -18.94
N LYS A 62 -2.85 -11.38 -20.14
CA LYS A 62 -3.07 -10.06 -20.74
C LYS A 62 -3.93 -9.16 -19.84
N LYS A 63 -5.02 -9.65 -19.27
CA LYS A 63 -5.87 -8.88 -18.36
C LYS A 63 -5.11 -8.41 -17.11
N PHE A 64 -4.25 -9.27 -16.56
CA PHE A 64 -3.42 -8.93 -15.39
C PHE A 64 -2.43 -7.80 -15.72
N GLU A 65 -1.73 -7.89 -16.86
CA GLU A 65 -0.79 -6.85 -17.28
C GLU A 65 -1.51 -5.55 -17.71
N ASP A 66 -2.66 -5.63 -18.35
CA ASP A 66 -3.50 -4.46 -18.64
C ASP A 66 -3.93 -3.75 -17.34
N ALA A 67 -4.24 -4.51 -16.28
CA ALA A 67 -4.53 -3.93 -14.95
C ALA A 67 -3.30 -3.26 -14.33
N ARG A 68 -2.13 -3.90 -14.40
CA ARG A 68 -0.85 -3.32 -13.95
C ARG A 68 -0.58 -2.00 -14.66
N LYS A 69 -0.72 -1.98 -15.97
CA LYS A 69 -0.55 -0.77 -16.78
C LYS A 69 -1.51 0.35 -16.36
N LYS A 70 -2.79 0.05 -16.14
CA LYS A 70 -3.76 1.06 -15.67
C LYS A 70 -3.36 1.67 -14.33
N VAL A 71 -2.84 0.88 -13.40
CA VAL A 71 -2.34 1.39 -12.10
C VAL A 71 -1.10 2.26 -12.33
N ALA A 72 -0.19 1.84 -13.18
CA ALA A 72 1.00 2.61 -13.52
C ALA A 72 0.65 3.96 -14.15
N ASP A 73 -0.25 3.96 -15.14
CA ASP A 73 -0.74 5.18 -15.80
C ASP A 73 -1.40 6.14 -14.79
N TYR A 74 -2.22 5.60 -13.86
CA TYR A 74 -2.86 6.40 -12.80
C TYR A 74 -1.86 7.02 -11.83
N LEU A 75 -0.76 6.32 -11.51
CA LEU A 75 0.31 6.79 -10.64
C LEU A 75 1.41 7.56 -11.38
N ASN A 76 1.24 7.78 -12.70
CA ASN A 76 2.23 8.44 -13.56
C ASN A 76 3.63 7.81 -13.49
N THR A 77 3.69 6.48 -13.58
CA THR A 77 4.92 5.68 -13.52
C THR A 77 4.93 4.57 -14.57
N SER A 78 6.05 3.84 -14.65
CA SER A 78 6.15 2.64 -15.50
C SER A 78 5.49 1.43 -14.85
N GLU A 79 4.91 0.53 -15.66
CA GLU A 79 4.35 -0.75 -15.22
C GLU A 79 5.38 -1.64 -14.51
N ASN A 80 6.67 -1.51 -14.86
CA ASN A 80 7.76 -2.22 -14.19
C ASN A 80 7.97 -1.78 -12.72
N ASN A 81 7.43 -0.62 -12.33
CA ASN A 81 7.49 -0.10 -10.97
C ASN A 81 6.27 -0.51 -10.11
N ILE A 82 5.34 -1.30 -10.67
CA ILE A 82 4.14 -1.74 -9.95
C ILE A 82 4.30 -3.17 -9.48
N ILE A 83 4.18 -3.38 -8.17
CA ILE A 83 4.14 -4.69 -7.54
C ILE A 83 2.83 -4.81 -6.77
N PHE A 84 1.99 -5.79 -7.14
CA PHE A 84 0.78 -6.10 -6.40
C PHE A 84 1.11 -6.91 -5.15
N VAL A 85 0.61 -6.44 -4.02
CA VAL A 85 0.74 -7.08 -2.70
C VAL A 85 -0.64 -7.20 -2.05
N LYS A 86 -0.77 -8.07 -1.06
CA LYS A 86 -2.05 -8.33 -0.39
C LYS A 86 -2.47 -7.19 0.54
N SER A 87 -1.49 -6.42 1.05
CA SER A 87 -1.74 -5.35 2.00
C SER A 87 -0.55 -4.39 2.08
N ALA A 88 -0.77 -3.20 2.65
CA ALA A 88 0.31 -2.28 3.00
C ALA A 88 1.34 -2.92 3.94
N THR A 89 0.89 -3.75 4.88
CA THR A 89 1.79 -4.49 5.79
C THR A 89 2.76 -5.40 5.02
N GLU A 90 2.26 -6.17 4.05
CA GLU A 90 3.13 -7.01 3.20
C GLU A 90 4.11 -6.14 2.39
N GLY A 91 3.61 -5.06 1.78
CA GLY A 91 4.44 -4.14 1.00
C GLY A 91 5.57 -3.53 1.82
N ILE A 92 5.29 -3.07 3.04
CA ILE A 92 6.30 -2.48 3.92
C ILE A 92 7.33 -3.53 4.37
N ASN A 93 6.90 -4.75 4.72
CA ASN A 93 7.82 -5.84 5.06
C ASN A 93 8.72 -6.21 3.87
N LEU A 94 8.16 -6.25 2.66
CA LEU A 94 8.94 -6.49 1.44
C LEU A 94 10.00 -5.40 1.24
N ILE A 95 9.62 -4.12 1.38
CA ILE A 95 10.54 -2.99 1.27
C ILE A 95 11.63 -3.09 2.34
N ALA A 96 11.28 -3.32 3.61
CA ALA A 96 12.25 -3.42 4.70
C ALA A 96 13.26 -4.56 4.45
N SER A 97 12.78 -5.73 3.99
CA SER A 97 13.64 -6.86 3.63
C SER A 97 14.58 -6.54 2.46
N CYS A 98 14.07 -5.89 1.41
CA CYS A 98 14.88 -5.51 0.25
C CYS A 98 15.92 -4.44 0.62
N MET A 99 15.52 -3.42 1.38
CA MET A 99 16.39 -2.35 1.86
C MET A 99 17.52 -2.91 2.72
N SER A 100 17.20 -3.76 3.68
CA SER A 100 18.19 -4.41 4.56
C SER A 100 19.25 -5.18 3.81
N LYS A 101 18.88 -5.85 2.71
CA LYS A 101 19.81 -6.69 1.94
C LYS A 101 20.67 -5.91 0.94
N ARG A 102 20.22 -4.74 0.51
CA ARG A 102 20.84 -4.06 -0.64
C ARG A 102 21.35 -2.67 -0.37
N PHE A 103 20.76 -1.95 0.56
CA PHE A 103 20.96 -0.52 0.70
C PHE A 103 21.33 -0.07 2.11
N LEU A 104 21.00 -0.87 3.15
CA LEU A 104 21.29 -0.51 4.53
C LEU A 104 22.56 -1.20 5.01
N GLU A 105 23.37 -0.45 5.77
CA GLU A 105 24.52 -0.96 6.50
C GLU A 105 24.30 -0.83 8.02
N ASP A 106 25.17 -1.45 8.80
CA ASP A 106 25.12 -1.29 10.26
C ASP A 106 25.42 0.16 10.63
N ASP A 107 24.71 0.66 11.64
CA ASP A 107 24.70 2.05 12.10
C ASP A 107 24.00 3.09 11.21
N ASP A 108 23.40 2.66 10.11
CA ASP A 108 22.52 3.52 9.32
C ASP A 108 21.28 3.96 10.12
N GLU A 109 20.74 5.11 9.75
CA GLU A 109 19.63 5.72 10.44
C GLU A 109 18.37 5.74 9.56
N ILE A 110 17.25 5.37 10.18
CA ILE A 110 15.90 5.48 9.60
C ILE A 110 15.08 6.42 10.46
N ILE A 111 14.58 7.51 9.87
CA ILE A 111 13.71 8.45 10.55
C ILE A 111 12.26 7.98 10.40
N LEU A 112 11.56 7.80 11.52
CA LEU A 112 10.16 7.39 11.59
C LEU A 112 9.35 8.36 12.44
N SER A 113 8.13 8.71 12.02
CA SER A 113 7.28 9.57 12.84
C SER A 113 6.67 8.83 14.03
N TYR A 114 6.34 9.53 15.10
CA TYR A 114 5.61 8.97 16.25
C TYR A 114 4.17 8.55 15.91
N LEU A 115 3.62 9.01 14.78
CA LEU A 115 2.26 8.67 14.34
C LEU A 115 2.17 7.36 13.56
N GLU A 116 3.28 6.63 13.42
CA GLU A 116 3.30 5.45 12.57
C GLU A 116 2.43 4.31 13.10
N HIS A 117 1.75 3.64 12.16
CA HIS A 117 1.12 2.38 12.45
C HIS A 117 2.19 1.30 12.68
N HIS A 118 1.91 0.31 13.55
CA HIS A 118 2.83 -0.80 13.84
C HIS A 118 3.36 -1.49 12.57
N ALA A 119 2.52 -1.65 11.55
CA ALA A 119 2.95 -2.23 10.27
C ALA A 119 4.09 -1.43 9.59
N ASN A 120 4.23 -0.14 9.92
CA ASN A 120 5.28 0.71 9.38
C ASN A 120 6.47 0.91 10.34
N LEU A 121 6.33 0.49 11.58
CA LEU A 121 7.39 0.58 12.60
C LEU A 121 8.12 -0.77 12.77
N ILE A 122 7.37 -1.82 13.03
CA ILE A 122 7.91 -3.13 13.43
C ILE A 122 8.88 -3.75 12.41
N PRO A 123 8.62 -3.71 11.08
CA PRO A 123 9.53 -4.34 10.11
C PRO A 123 10.98 -3.83 10.20
N TRP A 124 11.18 -2.56 10.54
CA TRP A 124 12.52 -1.98 10.65
C TRP A 124 13.29 -2.43 11.90
N HIS A 125 12.58 -2.86 12.95
CA HIS A 125 13.19 -3.48 14.13
C HIS A 125 13.52 -4.96 13.94
N LEU A 126 12.95 -5.60 12.91
CA LEU A 126 13.11 -7.04 12.64
C LEU A 126 14.14 -7.36 11.57
N ILE A 127 14.70 -6.36 10.88
CA ILE A 127 15.76 -6.59 9.90
C ILE A 127 17.06 -7.01 10.57
N GLU A 128 17.91 -7.71 9.84
CA GLU A 128 19.18 -8.26 10.36
C GLU A 128 20.24 -7.18 10.64
N LYS A 129 20.17 -6.05 9.96
CA LYS A 129 21.12 -4.93 10.13
C LYS A 129 20.87 -4.19 11.43
N LYS A 130 21.95 -3.76 12.09
CA LYS A 130 21.91 -2.97 13.32
C LYS A 130 21.71 -1.48 13.00
N ILE A 131 20.53 -1.15 12.55
CA ILE A 131 20.14 0.24 12.25
C ILE A 131 19.69 0.99 13.49
N LYS A 132 19.71 2.32 13.42
CA LYS A 132 19.15 3.21 14.44
C LYS A 132 17.83 3.79 13.96
N ILE A 133 16.77 3.61 14.74
CA ILE A 133 15.51 4.28 14.50
C ILE A 133 15.55 5.65 15.19
N ILE A 134 15.44 6.69 14.39
CA ILE A 134 15.41 8.08 14.84
C ILE A 134 13.95 8.53 14.86
N PRO A 135 13.35 8.74 16.03
CA PRO A 135 11.96 9.16 16.10
C PRO A 135 11.82 10.63 15.69
N LEU A 136 10.79 10.90 14.87
CA LEU A 136 10.39 12.25 14.49
C LEU A 136 9.18 12.66 15.31
N GLY A 137 9.34 13.74 16.10
CA GLY A 137 8.32 14.27 16.99
C GLY A 137 7.18 14.98 16.26
N LEU A 138 6.23 15.45 17.08
CA LEU A 138 5.10 16.26 16.64
C LEU A 138 5.26 17.69 17.19
N ASN A 139 4.73 18.65 16.46
CA ASN A 139 4.58 20.01 16.91
C ASN A 139 3.39 20.15 17.90
N GLU A 140 3.16 21.35 18.42
CA GLU A 140 2.07 21.65 19.36
C GLU A 140 0.67 21.38 18.78
N ASN A 141 0.52 21.37 17.45
CA ASN A 141 -0.71 21.07 16.75
C ASN A 141 -0.90 19.57 16.44
N SER A 142 -0.03 18.70 16.97
CA SER A 142 -0.01 17.26 16.67
C SER A 142 0.30 16.92 15.21
N GLU A 143 0.97 17.81 14.50
CA GLU A 143 1.46 17.60 13.14
C GLU A 143 2.95 17.21 13.19
N ILE A 144 3.45 16.61 12.10
CA ILE A 144 4.87 16.27 11.99
C ILE A 144 5.72 17.53 12.11
N ASN A 145 6.73 17.48 12.98
CA ASN A 145 7.66 18.56 13.20
C ASN A 145 8.75 18.58 12.11
N TYR A 146 8.51 19.33 11.04
CA TYR A 146 9.45 19.42 9.92
C TYR A 146 10.74 20.17 10.25
N ASP A 147 10.72 21.08 11.24
CA ASP A 147 11.94 21.76 11.68
C ASP A 147 12.86 20.74 12.37
N GLU A 148 12.33 19.90 13.24
CA GLU A 148 13.06 18.80 13.86
C GLU A 148 13.58 17.78 12.83
N LEU A 149 12.86 17.55 11.72
CA LEU A 149 13.30 16.67 10.66
C LEU A 149 14.62 17.14 10.04
N ASN A 150 14.72 18.43 9.73
CA ASN A 150 15.94 18.99 9.15
C ASN A 150 17.15 18.82 10.07
N ASP A 151 16.97 19.00 11.36
CA ASP A 151 18.04 18.84 12.36
C ASP A 151 18.49 17.38 12.51
N LYS A 152 17.61 16.42 12.23
CA LYS A 152 17.90 14.98 12.35
C LYS A 152 18.54 14.36 11.13
N ILE A 153 18.40 14.97 9.95
CA ILE A 153 19.02 14.46 8.73
C ILE A 153 20.53 14.65 8.78
N ASN A 154 21.26 13.57 8.57
CA ASN A 154 22.72 13.56 8.52
C ASN A 154 23.24 12.54 7.51
N SER A 155 24.56 12.37 7.41
CA SER A 155 25.20 11.47 6.45
C SER A 155 24.88 9.97 6.64
N LYS A 156 24.29 9.58 7.78
CA LYS A 156 23.86 8.20 8.08
C LYS A 156 22.38 8.00 7.82
N THR A 157 21.62 9.06 7.55
CA THR A 157 20.19 8.96 7.27
C THR A 157 19.97 8.36 5.89
N ASN A 158 19.58 7.09 5.85
CA ASN A 158 19.33 6.35 4.62
C ASN A 158 17.86 6.31 4.21
N LEU A 159 16.95 6.49 5.17
CA LEU A 159 15.52 6.43 4.91
C LEU A 159 14.75 7.37 5.84
N ILE A 160 13.82 8.10 5.25
CA ILE A 160 12.78 8.82 5.98
C ILE A 160 11.46 8.17 5.61
N LYS A 161 10.75 7.59 6.59
CA LYS A 161 9.51 6.88 6.37
C LYS A 161 8.39 7.49 7.19
N ILE A 162 7.43 8.09 6.48
CA ILE A 162 6.24 8.72 7.04
C ILE A 162 5.05 8.12 6.31
N GLY A 163 4.25 7.31 6.98
CA GLY A 163 3.19 6.53 6.35
C GLY A 163 1.78 6.89 6.79
N ARG A 164 1.61 7.39 8.00
CA ARG A 164 0.33 7.82 8.52
C ARG A 164 0.29 9.35 8.59
N ALA A 165 0.51 9.99 7.47
CA ALA A 165 0.31 11.42 7.38
C ALA A 165 -1.17 11.68 7.11
N HIS A 166 -1.79 12.39 8.01
CA HIS A 166 -3.06 13.08 7.89
C HIS A 166 -4.33 12.22 7.95
N VAL A 167 -4.87 12.18 9.09
CA VAL A 167 -6.31 12.16 9.26
C VAL A 167 -6.75 13.59 9.51
#